data_8fc135a6917bce9329bd289e2f92689c
#
_entry.id   8fc135a6917bce9329bd289e2f92689c
#
_cell.length_a   1.000
_cell.length_b   1.000
_cell.length_c   1.000
_cell.angle_alpha   90.00
_cell.angle_beta   90.00
_cell.angle_gamma   90.00
#
_symmetry.space_group_name_H-M   'P 1'
#
loop_
_entity.id
_entity.type
_entity.pdbx_description
1 polymer ?
#
loop_
_entity_poly.entity_id
_entity_poly.type
_entity_poly.pdbx_seq_one_letter_code
_entity_poly.pdbx_strand_id
1 'polypeptide(L)'
;MDEKFVRDRITQLRLRKGVSEYQMSYDLGHSRGYVHNISSGKATPPMKEFFAICEYFELTPQQFFDDDTQTPELLQKAINGMKQLNEKDMLMLIGIIDRLREK
;
A
#
# COMPACT_ATOMS: atom_id res chain seq x y z
N MET A 1 3.87 -16.70 -3.67
CA MET A 1 2.95 -15.81 -2.95
C MET A 1 1.99 -16.64 -2.14
N ASP A 2 1.85 -16.33 -0.87
CA ASP A 2 1.03 -17.10 0.09
C ASP A 2 0.57 -16.19 1.23
N GLU A 3 0.00 -16.76 2.29
CA GLU A 3 -0.46 -15.98 3.44
C GLU A 3 0.70 -15.26 4.13
N LYS A 4 1.89 -15.83 4.11
CA LYS A 4 3.07 -15.19 4.69
C LYS A 4 3.38 -13.87 3.98
N PHE A 5 3.25 -13.85 2.65
CA PHE A 5 3.44 -12.63 1.87
C PHE A 5 2.46 -11.53 2.36
N VAL A 6 1.19 -11.89 2.54
CA VAL A 6 0.16 -10.92 2.95
C VAL A 6 0.49 -10.33 4.32
N ARG A 7 0.81 -11.17 5.32
CA ARG A 7 1.08 -10.63 6.66
C ARG A 7 2.39 -9.85 6.73
N ASP A 8 3.41 -10.26 5.98
CA ASP A 8 4.67 -9.53 5.91
C ASP A 8 4.46 -8.17 5.24
N ARG A 9 3.62 -8.13 4.19
CA ARG A 9 3.30 -6.90 3.49
C ARG A 9 2.53 -5.93 4.39
N ILE A 10 1.56 -6.44 5.15
CA ILE A 10 0.81 -5.63 6.11
C ILE A 10 1.76 -5.05 7.16
N THR A 11 2.68 -5.85 7.67
CA THR A 11 3.67 -5.38 8.65
C THR A 11 4.56 -4.30 8.06
N GLN A 12 5.04 -4.49 6.83
CA GLN A 12 5.86 -3.50 6.14
C GLN A 12 5.12 -2.18 5.98
N LEU A 13 3.87 -2.23 5.52
CA LEU A 13 3.06 -1.04 5.33
C LEU A 13 2.75 -0.34 6.65
N ARG A 14 2.48 -1.12 7.70
CA ARG A 14 2.22 -0.59 9.04
C ARG A 14 3.44 0.15 9.58
N LEU A 15 4.61 -0.45 9.48
CA LEU A 15 5.86 0.16 9.94
C LEU A 15 6.16 1.44 9.15
N ARG A 16 5.90 1.42 7.85
CA ARG A 16 6.11 2.59 6.98
C ARG A 16 5.16 3.73 7.36
N LYS A 17 3.92 3.41 7.72
CA LYS A 17 2.94 4.39 8.18
C LYS A 17 3.26 4.89 9.59
N GLY A 18 4.06 4.16 10.36
CA GLY A 18 4.47 4.57 11.69
C GLY A 18 3.42 4.32 12.76
N VAL A 19 2.54 3.34 12.58
CA VAL A 19 1.49 3.03 13.56
C VAL A 19 1.77 1.68 14.22
N SER A 20 1.34 1.55 15.49
CA SER A 20 1.44 0.30 16.23
C SER A 20 0.37 -0.69 15.79
N GLU A 21 0.55 -1.96 16.12
CA GLU A 21 -0.49 -2.96 15.90
C GLU A 21 -1.77 -2.60 16.63
N TYR A 22 -1.65 -2.09 17.84
CA TYR A 22 -2.80 -1.64 18.63
C TYR A 22 -3.54 -0.50 17.92
N GLN A 23 -2.80 0.52 17.48
CA GLN A 23 -3.40 1.68 16.82
C GLN A 23 -4.10 1.28 15.52
N MET A 24 -3.46 0.43 14.73
CA MET A 24 -4.05 -0.06 13.48
C MET A 24 -5.34 -0.85 13.75
N SER A 25 -5.33 -1.72 14.78
CA SER A 25 -6.54 -2.46 15.17
C SER A 25 -7.68 -1.51 15.54
N TYR A 26 -7.38 -0.50 16.33
CA TYR A 26 -8.34 0.52 16.74
C TYR A 26 -8.89 1.26 15.51
N ASP A 27 -8.01 1.72 14.64
CA ASP A 27 -8.40 2.49 13.44
C ASP A 27 -9.32 1.68 12.52
N LEU A 28 -9.10 0.37 12.46
CA LEU A 28 -9.93 -0.53 11.65
C LEU A 28 -11.23 -0.95 12.33
N GLY A 29 -11.46 -0.50 13.57
CA GLY A 29 -12.67 -0.82 14.32
C GLY A 29 -12.69 -2.25 14.86
N HIS A 30 -11.53 -2.85 15.07
CA HIS A 30 -11.42 -4.22 15.58
C HIS A 30 -10.89 -4.25 17.01
N SER A 31 -10.89 -5.45 17.62
CA SER A 31 -10.38 -5.66 18.95
C SER A 31 -8.86 -5.43 19.00
N ARG A 32 -8.37 -5.20 20.22
CA ARG A 32 -6.97 -4.84 20.49
C ARG A 32 -5.95 -5.75 19.82
N GLY A 33 -6.19 -7.05 19.78
CA GLY A 33 -5.24 -8.03 19.26
C GLY A 33 -5.40 -8.37 17.79
N TYR A 34 -6.29 -7.70 17.07
CA TYR A 34 -6.64 -8.09 15.71
C TYR A 34 -5.43 -8.11 14.77
N VAL A 35 -4.68 -7.01 14.71
CA VAL A 35 -3.53 -6.90 13.81
C VAL A 35 -2.41 -7.85 14.26
N HIS A 36 -2.21 -8.00 15.58
CA HIS A 36 -1.22 -8.95 16.09
C HIS A 36 -1.54 -10.39 15.67
N ASN A 37 -2.80 -10.77 15.69
CA ASN A 37 -3.20 -12.11 15.24
C ASN A 37 -2.90 -12.33 13.76
N ILE A 38 -2.99 -11.28 12.94
CA ILE A 38 -2.60 -11.36 11.53
C ILE A 38 -1.08 -11.48 11.43
N SER A 39 -0.33 -10.59 12.07
CA SER A 39 1.13 -10.55 11.93
C SER A 39 1.80 -11.81 12.49
N SER A 40 1.21 -12.44 13.50
CA SER A 40 1.72 -13.67 14.10
C SER A 40 1.33 -14.93 13.32
N GLY A 41 0.47 -14.81 12.30
CA GLY A 41 0.03 -15.94 11.50
C GLY A 41 -1.15 -16.71 12.08
N LYS A 42 -1.75 -16.24 13.17
CA LYS A 42 -2.93 -16.90 13.78
C LYS A 42 -4.21 -16.68 12.97
N ALA A 43 -4.28 -15.59 12.22
CA ALA A 43 -5.48 -15.24 11.44
C ALA A 43 -5.07 -14.66 10.10
N THR A 44 -5.91 -14.91 9.11
CA THR A 44 -5.80 -14.28 7.78
C THR A 44 -7.04 -13.42 7.60
N PRO A 45 -6.91 -12.17 7.14
CA PRO A 45 -8.08 -11.31 6.99
C PRO A 45 -8.99 -11.84 5.89
N PRO A 46 -10.32 -11.92 6.15
CA PRO A 46 -11.28 -12.18 5.07
C PRO A 46 -11.22 -11.07 4.02
N MET A 47 -11.75 -11.35 2.83
CA MET A 47 -11.67 -10.39 1.72
C MET A 47 -12.23 -9.01 2.06
N LYS A 48 -13.33 -8.96 2.79
CA LYS A 48 -13.91 -7.68 3.20
C LYS A 48 -12.92 -6.85 4.02
N GLU A 49 -12.26 -7.49 4.96
CA GLU A 49 -11.29 -6.81 5.82
C GLU A 49 -9.99 -6.54 5.08
N PHE A 50 -9.62 -7.40 4.12
CA PHE A 50 -8.47 -7.13 3.26
C PHE A 50 -8.67 -5.83 2.47
N PHE A 51 -9.86 -5.61 1.91
CA PHE A 51 -10.15 -4.35 1.21
C PHE A 51 -10.09 -3.15 2.15
N ALA A 52 -10.58 -3.31 3.39
CA ALA A 52 -10.49 -2.24 4.38
C ALA A 52 -9.03 -1.92 4.74
N ILE A 53 -8.18 -2.94 4.81
CA ILE A 53 -6.75 -2.76 5.06
C ILE A 53 -6.09 -2.00 3.90
N CYS A 54 -6.42 -2.35 2.66
CA CYS A 54 -5.93 -1.62 1.50
C CYS A 54 -6.32 -0.15 1.56
N GLU A 55 -7.59 0.14 1.87
CA GLU A 55 -8.07 1.52 2.02
C GLU A 55 -7.33 2.24 3.14
N TYR A 56 -7.08 1.56 4.25
CA TYR A 56 -6.35 2.13 5.37
C TYR A 56 -4.97 2.61 4.94
N PHE A 57 -4.30 1.87 4.09
CA PHE A 57 -2.98 2.23 3.56
C PHE A 57 -3.06 3.03 2.26
N GLU A 58 -4.26 3.37 1.81
CA GLU A 58 -4.48 4.15 0.58
C GLU A 58 -3.90 3.46 -0.66
N LEU A 59 -4.05 2.14 -0.71
CA LEU A 59 -3.57 1.31 -1.82
C LEU A 59 -4.73 0.59 -2.50
N THR A 60 -4.58 0.35 -3.79
CA THR A 60 -5.42 -0.64 -4.46
C THR A 60 -4.91 -2.04 -4.12
N PRO A 61 -5.73 -3.09 -4.28
CA PRO A 61 -5.25 -4.46 -4.12
C PRO A 61 -4.05 -4.78 -5.01
N GLN A 62 -4.01 -4.25 -6.24
CA GLN A 62 -2.87 -4.43 -7.13
C GLN A 62 -1.60 -3.85 -6.54
N GLN A 63 -1.67 -2.66 -5.99
CA GLN A 63 -0.52 -2.00 -5.36
C GLN A 63 -0.09 -2.74 -4.10
N PHE A 64 -1.03 -3.31 -3.37
CA PHE A 64 -0.72 -4.12 -2.19
C PHE A 64 0.18 -5.30 -2.57
N PHE A 65 -0.10 -5.97 -3.67
CA PHE A 65 0.65 -7.14 -4.11
C PHE A 65 1.89 -6.79 -4.94
N ASP A 66 2.16 -5.52 -5.16
CA ASP A 66 3.35 -5.05 -5.89
C ASP A 66 4.47 -4.79 -4.88
N ASP A 67 5.32 -5.79 -4.68
CA ASP A 67 6.42 -5.69 -3.73
C ASP A 67 7.66 -4.99 -4.31
N ASP A 68 7.65 -4.69 -5.61
CA ASP A 68 8.73 -3.92 -6.24
C ASP A 68 8.60 -2.42 -5.96
N THR A 69 7.43 -1.96 -5.54
CA THR A 69 7.19 -0.55 -5.27
C THR A 69 7.59 -0.22 -3.83
N GLN A 70 8.69 0.50 -3.67
CA GLN A 70 9.21 0.85 -2.34
C GLN A 70 8.47 2.02 -1.68
N THR A 71 7.78 2.85 -2.47
CA THR A 71 7.06 4.03 -1.97
C THR A 71 5.68 4.12 -2.59
N PRO A 72 4.75 3.20 -2.18
CA PRO A 72 3.41 3.16 -2.79
C PRO A 72 2.64 4.48 -2.67
N GLU A 73 2.82 5.19 -1.57
CA GLU A 73 2.14 6.47 -1.33
C GLU A 73 2.58 7.52 -2.34
N LEU A 74 3.88 7.61 -2.61
CA LEU A 74 4.41 8.54 -3.59
C LEU A 74 4.00 8.17 -5.00
N LEU A 75 3.99 6.87 -5.32
CA LEU A 75 3.53 6.41 -6.62
C LEU A 75 2.07 6.79 -6.85
N GLN A 76 1.21 6.58 -5.87
CA GLN A 76 -0.21 6.94 -6.00
C GLN A 76 -0.38 8.44 -6.17
N LYS A 77 0.37 9.24 -5.44
CA LYS A 77 0.33 10.69 -5.58
C LYS A 77 0.76 11.12 -6.98
N ALA A 78 1.80 10.51 -7.52
CA ALA A 78 2.25 10.77 -8.88
C ALA A 78 1.17 10.42 -9.91
N ILE A 79 0.55 9.24 -9.77
CA ILE A 79 -0.53 8.80 -10.65
C ILE A 79 -1.69 9.79 -10.62
N ASN A 80 -2.10 10.22 -9.43
CA ASN A 80 -3.20 11.16 -9.28
C ASN A 80 -2.89 12.51 -9.97
N GLY A 81 -1.66 12.98 -9.85
CA GLY A 81 -1.22 14.19 -10.55
C GLY A 81 -1.23 14.00 -12.06
N MET A 82 -0.74 12.86 -12.54
CA MET A 82 -0.69 12.57 -13.97
C MET A 82 -2.08 12.56 -14.60
N LYS A 83 -3.10 12.08 -13.88
CA LYS A 83 -4.47 12.02 -14.40
C LYS A 83 -5.06 13.40 -14.70
N GLN A 84 -4.48 14.46 -14.16
CA GLN A 84 -4.95 15.83 -14.36
C GLN A 84 -4.21 16.55 -15.48
N LEU A 85 -3.19 15.93 -16.08
CA LEU A 85 -2.40 16.53 -17.14
C LEU A 85 -3.05 16.35 -18.48
N ASN A 86 -2.88 17.33 -19.37
CA ASN A 86 -3.25 17.17 -20.77
C ASN A 86 -2.19 16.31 -21.49
N GLU A 87 -2.46 15.96 -22.75
CA GLU A 87 -1.57 15.10 -23.53
C GLU A 87 -0.17 15.70 -23.69
N LYS A 88 -0.08 16.99 -23.96
CA LYS A 88 1.20 17.67 -24.15
C LYS A 88 2.06 17.59 -22.90
N ASP A 89 1.48 17.89 -21.75
CA ASP A 89 2.21 17.86 -20.48
C ASP A 89 2.56 16.43 -20.08
N MET A 90 1.71 15.47 -20.37
CA MET A 90 2.00 14.06 -20.13
C MET A 90 3.21 13.60 -20.95
N LEU A 91 3.27 13.97 -22.21
CA LEU A 91 4.43 13.64 -23.07
C LEU A 91 5.71 14.25 -22.52
N MET A 92 5.65 15.49 -22.02
CA MET A 92 6.80 16.15 -21.40
C MET A 92 7.24 15.36 -20.16
N LEU A 93 6.30 14.95 -19.31
CA LEU A 93 6.59 14.16 -18.12
C LEU A 93 7.25 12.83 -18.49
N ILE A 94 6.71 12.14 -19.49
CA ILE A 94 7.27 10.87 -19.97
C ILE A 94 8.73 11.06 -20.40
N GLY A 95 9.04 12.18 -21.11
CA GLY A 95 10.41 12.49 -21.48
C GLY A 95 11.34 12.65 -20.29
N ILE A 96 10.85 13.28 -19.22
CA ILE A 96 11.64 13.44 -17.98
C ILE A 96 11.88 12.07 -17.34
N ILE A 97 10.85 11.24 -17.26
CA ILE A 97 10.94 9.90 -16.69
C ILE A 97 12.00 9.08 -17.46
N ASP A 98 11.92 9.08 -18.79
CA ASP A 98 12.87 8.35 -19.62
C ASP A 98 14.29 8.80 -19.38
N ARG A 99 14.51 10.10 -19.27
CA ARG A 99 15.84 10.66 -19.00
C ARG A 99 16.36 10.21 -17.63
N LEU A 100 15.50 10.18 -16.61
CA LEU A 100 15.90 9.75 -15.27
C LEU A 100 16.24 8.26 -15.22
N ARG A 101 15.58 7.46 -16.06
CA ARG A 101 15.81 6.01 -16.11
C ARG A 101 17.14 5.65 -16.78
N GLU A 102 17.69 6.53 -17.58
CA GLU A 102 18.95 6.29 -18.30
C GLU A 102 20.19 6.42 -17.41
N LYS A 103 20.03 6.77 -16.14
CA LYS A 103 21.16 6.93 -15.22
C LYS A 103 21.71 5.61 -14.71
#